data_28bc7c7a8f1c32e84cd27090ef3acb65
#
_entry.id   28bc7c7a8f1c32e84cd27090ef3acb65
#
_cell.length_a   1.000
_cell.length_b   1.000
_cell.length_c   1.000
_cell.angle_alpha   90.00
_cell.angle_beta   90.00
_cell.angle_gamma   90.00
#
_symmetry.space_group_name_H-M   'P 1'
#
loop_
_entity.id
_entity.type
_entity.pdbx_description
1 polymer ?
#
loop_
_entity_poly.entity_id
_entity_poly.type
_entity_poly.pdbx_seq_one_letter_code
_entity_poly.pdbx_strand_id
1 'polypeptide(L)'
;MRRFGRVLAAVVAALAILTLASCADEKPSIQADATPRAEEPGTTTTTLPIPVAPVDLSPPSVENLLGYIATPTADPIVFSEPTESSSAIEVAPKTAIGAPTTFAVLGDPTQGVGVEWIQVALPDRPNDSTGWVRAESVEITHTDLRITVDMEARSLLVERGSEPVLETTVAIGTETNPTPPGATYLTELIESIEPEGAYGPYALGLALHSDTLTEFAGGPGQVGIHGTNRPDLIGERVSSGCVRLSNDDILALVDLQIPLGMPVIIV
;
A
#
# COMPACT_ATOMS: atom_id res chain seq x y z
N MET A 1 69.28 57.94 5.62
CA MET A 1 69.91 56.72 6.16
C MET A 1 68.86 55.87 6.88
N ARG A 2 68.66 54.61 6.45
CA ARG A 2 68.25 53.43 7.24
C ARG A 2 66.81 53.52 7.80
N ARG A 3 65.97 52.51 7.82
CA ARG A 3 65.98 51.13 7.30
C ARG A 3 64.54 50.65 7.25
N PHE A 4 64.25 49.77 6.34
CA PHE A 4 63.07 48.94 6.15
C PHE A 4 62.54 48.30 7.42
N GLY A 5 61.21 48.25 7.50
CA GLY A 5 60.42 47.35 8.35
C GLY A 5 59.14 46.94 7.65
N ARG A 6 59.19 45.81 6.98
CA ARG A 6 58.01 45.15 6.37
C ARG A 6 57.14 44.59 7.50
N VAL A 7 55.90 44.98 7.57
CA VAL A 7 54.86 44.25 8.30
C VAL A 7 53.89 43.65 7.29
N LEU A 8 53.87 42.38 7.26
CA LEU A 8 53.05 41.51 6.42
C LEU A 8 51.64 41.55 7.02
N ALA A 9 50.68 42.19 6.34
CA ALA A 9 49.27 42.11 6.69
C ALA A 9 48.68 40.85 6.03
N ALA A 10 48.39 39.85 6.85
CA ALA A 10 47.68 38.67 6.42
C ALA A 10 46.19 39.05 6.21
N VAL A 11 45.76 39.05 4.96
CA VAL A 11 44.33 39.15 4.61
C VAL A 11 43.73 37.77 4.86
N VAL A 12 42.96 37.62 5.93
CA VAL A 12 42.10 36.46 6.14
C VAL A 12 40.84 36.69 5.29
N ALA A 13 40.83 36.09 4.13
CA ALA A 13 39.60 35.95 3.34
C ALA A 13 38.69 34.94 4.05
N ALA A 14 37.67 35.45 4.74
CA ALA A 14 36.57 34.65 5.23
C ALA A 14 35.74 34.20 4.02
N LEU A 15 35.98 32.98 3.56
CA LEU A 15 35.17 32.32 2.56
C LEU A 15 33.87 31.87 3.27
N ALA A 16 32.82 32.67 3.16
CA ALA A 16 31.47 32.26 3.54
C ALA A 16 31.05 31.14 2.59
N ILE A 17 31.22 29.90 3.01
CA ILE A 17 30.61 28.75 2.35
C ILE A 17 29.11 28.83 2.66
N LEU A 18 28.35 29.31 1.68
CA LEU A 18 26.91 29.13 1.63
C LEU A 18 26.68 27.62 1.40
N THR A 19 26.52 26.89 2.46
CA THR A 19 25.96 25.54 2.35
C THR A 19 24.49 25.69 1.98
N LEU A 20 24.21 25.57 0.67
CA LEU A 20 22.90 25.21 0.19
C LEU A 20 22.60 23.84 0.84
N ALA A 21 21.76 23.85 1.85
CA ALA A 21 21.11 22.65 2.34
C ALA A 21 20.22 22.16 1.20
N SER A 22 20.79 21.29 0.35
CA SER A 22 20.03 20.40 -0.49
C SER A 22 19.22 19.54 0.48
N CYS A 23 17.90 19.70 0.49
CA CYS A 23 17.01 18.69 1.01
C CYS A 23 17.20 17.45 0.12
N ALA A 24 18.24 16.68 0.35
CA ALA A 24 18.28 15.32 -0.12
C ALA A 24 17.17 14.59 0.65
N ASP A 25 16.16 14.12 -0.06
CA ASP A 25 15.22 13.11 0.42
C ASP A 25 16.08 11.90 0.83
N GLU A 26 16.35 11.83 2.12
CA GLU A 26 17.05 10.70 2.70
C GLU A 26 16.07 9.52 2.65
N LYS A 27 16.41 8.53 1.85
CA LYS A 27 15.65 7.29 1.68
C LYS A 27 15.43 6.67 3.06
N PRO A 28 14.21 6.59 3.59
CA PRO A 28 13.98 5.92 4.86
C PRO A 28 14.34 4.45 4.69
N SER A 29 15.24 3.96 5.52
CA SER A 29 15.48 2.52 5.61
C SER A 29 14.32 1.90 6.39
N ILE A 30 13.35 1.38 5.67
CA ILE A 30 12.24 0.62 6.24
C ILE A 30 12.71 -0.81 6.36
N GLN A 31 12.79 -1.31 7.58
CA GLN A 31 13.07 -2.71 7.84
C GLN A 31 11.76 -3.41 8.16
N ALA A 32 11.38 -4.36 7.29
CA ALA A 32 10.26 -5.23 7.58
C ALA A 32 10.69 -6.22 8.67
N ASP A 33 10.15 -6.07 9.86
CA ASP A 33 10.25 -7.13 10.85
C ASP A 33 9.04 -8.06 10.68
N ALA A 34 9.25 -9.13 9.92
CA ALA A 34 8.29 -10.20 9.72
C ALA A 34 8.30 -11.17 10.94
N THR A 35 8.28 -10.63 12.14
CA THR A 35 8.04 -11.46 13.32
C THR A 35 6.54 -11.69 13.42
N PRO A 36 6.03 -12.90 13.27
CA PRO A 36 4.60 -13.14 13.49
C PRO A 36 4.29 -12.83 14.95
N ARG A 37 3.50 -11.78 15.16
CA ARG A 37 2.89 -11.51 16.47
C ARG A 37 2.03 -12.71 16.81
N ALA A 38 2.22 -13.25 18.02
CA ALA A 38 1.47 -14.41 18.51
C ALA A 38 -0.04 -14.16 18.35
N GLU A 39 -0.71 -15.15 17.75
CA GLU A 39 -2.15 -15.19 17.57
C GLU A 39 -2.87 -15.04 18.91
N GLU A 40 -3.59 -13.93 19.07
CA GLU A 40 -4.69 -13.85 20.02
C GLU A 40 -5.99 -14.20 19.30
N PRO A 41 -6.88 -15.01 19.87
CA PRO A 41 -8.04 -15.56 19.18
C PRO A 41 -9.16 -14.53 19.11
N GLY A 42 -9.40 -13.97 17.93
CA GLY A 42 -10.47 -12.98 17.74
C GLY A 42 -10.97 -12.78 16.30
N THR A 43 -10.21 -13.21 15.29
CA THR A 43 -10.68 -13.13 13.90
C THR A 43 -11.14 -14.51 13.46
N THR A 44 -12.42 -14.70 13.27
CA THR A 44 -12.96 -15.93 12.70
C THR A 44 -12.57 -15.96 11.23
N THR A 45 -11.36 -16.46 10.95
CA THR A 45 -10.96 -16.81 9.58
C THR A 45 -11.73 -18.07 9.22
N THR A 46 -12.77 -17.94 8.41
CA THR A 46 -13.51 -19.07 7.89
C THR A 46 -12.84 -19.51 6.60
N THR A 47 -12.13 -20.64 6.66
CA THR A 47 -11.67 -21.34 5.45
C THR A 47 -12.86 -22.00 4.80
N LEU A 48 -13.22 -21.56 3.60
CA LEU A 48 -14.39 -22.05 2.87
C LEU A 48 -13.99 -23.18 1.91
N PRO A 49 -14.75 -24.30 1.82
CA PRO A 49 -14.60 -25.25 0.73
C PRO A 49 -15.03 -24.58 -0.59
N ILE A 50 -14.21 -24.71 -1.61
CA ILE A 50 -14.31 -23.97 -2.87
C ILE A 50 -15.36 -24.56 -3.81
N PRO A 51 -16.40 -23.83 -4.22
CA PRO A 51 -17.27 -24.07 -5.36
C PRO A 51 -17.10 -23.03 -6.49
N VAL A 52 -17.62 -23.25 -7.69
CA VAL A 52 -17.36 -22.47 -8.93
C VAL A 52 -18.11 -21.14 -8.98
N ALA A 53 -17.41 -20.02 -9.14
CA ALA A 53 -18.00 -18.74 -9.48
C ALA A 53 -18.16 -18.54 -11.00
N PRO A 54 -19.17 -17.78 -11.47
CA PRO A 54 -19.18 -17.26 -12.82
C PRO A 54 -17.98 -16.36 -13.05
N VAL A 55 -17.38 -16.47 -14.22
CA VAL A 55 -16.23 -15.65 -14.63
C VAL A 55 -16.68 -14.21 -14.80
N ASP A 56 -16.38 -13.35 -13.86
CA ASP A 56 -16.48 -11.90 -14.05
C ASP A 56 -15.11 -11.43 -14.58
N LEU A 57 -15.07 -10.92 -15.80
CA LEU A 57 -13.87 -10.39 -16.45
C LEU A 57 -13.66 -8.90 -16.18
N SER A 58 -14.46 -8.31 -15.29
CA SER A 58 -14.37 -6.90 -14.95
C SER A 58 -13.12 -6.58 -14.14
N PRO A 59 -12.55 -5.36 -14.28
CA PRO A 59 -11.48 -4.90 -13.40
C PRO A 59 -11.95 -4.79 -11.95
N PRO A 60 -11.04 -4.66 -10.97
CA PRO A 60 -11.39 -4.44 -9.58
C PRO A 60 -12.42 -3.30 -9.41
N SER A 61 -13.51 -3.58 -8.72
CA SER A 61 -14.57 -2.63 -8.42
C SER A 61 -15.18 -2.91 -7.05
N VAL A 62 -15.95 -1.96 -6.54
CA VAL A 62 -16.65 -2.13 -5.24
C VAL A 62 -17.56 -3.35 -5.25
N GLU A 63 -18.21 -3.60 -6.41
CA GLU A 63 -19.17 -4.68 -6.56
C GLU A 63 -18.53 -6.06 -6.58
N ASN A 64 -17.28 -6.17 -7.01
CA ASN A 64 -16.60 -7.45 -7.14
C ASN A 64 -15.44 -7.68 -6.14
N LEU A 65 -15.01 -6.67 -5.37
CA LEU A 65 -14.11 -6.82 -4.22
C LEU A 65 -14.95 -7.06 -2.95
N LEU A 66 -15.28 -8.31 -2.68
CA LEU A 66 -16.19 -8.71 -1.61
C LEU A 66 -15.48 -9.13 -0.31
N GLY A 67 -14.18 -8.84 -0.18
CA GLY A 67 -13.39 -9.19 1.01
C GLY A 67 -12.82 -10.61 1.01
N TYR A 68 -12.94 -11.37 -0.08
CA TYR A 68 -12.24 -12.64 -0.22
C TYR A 68 -10.77 -12.41 -0.61
N ILE A 69 -9.88 -13.17 0.03
CA ILE A 69 -8.43 -13.04 -0.08
C ILE A 69 -7.87 -14.38 -0.50
N ALA A 70 -7.05 -14.39 -1.55
CA ALA A 70 -6.34 -15.57 -2.01
C ALA A 70 -4.85 -15.47 -1.60
N THR A 71 -4.40 -16.40 -0.78
CA THR A 71 -3.00 -16.52 -0.36
C THR A 71 -2.37 -17.73 -1.05
N PRO A 72 -1.35 -17.55 -1.92
CA PRO A 72 -0.66 -18.65 -2.55
C PRO A 72 -0.02 -19.59 -1.53
N THR A 73 -0.16 -20.92 -1.74
CA THR A 73 0.44 -21.96 -0.89
C THR A 73 1.89 -22.28 -1.27
N ALA A 74 2.34 -21.77 -2.41
CA ALA A 74 3.71 -21.82 -2.95
C ALA A 74 3.97 -20.54 -3.77
N ASP A 75 5.06 -20.49 -4.54
CA ASP A 75 5.29 -19.36 -5.46
C ASP A 75 4.09 -19.18 -6.40
N PRO A 76 3.55 -17.97 -6.53
CA PRO A 76 2.32 -17.73 -7.27
C PRO A 76 2.51 -18.04 -8.76
N ILE A 77 1.57 -18.78 -9.35
CA ILE A 77 1.46 -18.98 -10.79
C ILE A 77 0.14 -18.34 -11.21
N VAL A 78 0.25 -17.24 -11.95
CA VAL A 78 -0.90 -16.46 -12.40
C VAL A 78 -1.01 -16.58 -13.93
N PHE A 79 -2.22 -16.69 -14.44
CA PHE A 79 -2.53 -16.83 -15.85
C PHE A 79 -3.37 -15.67 -16.36
N SER A 80 -3.23 -15.33 -17.63
CA SER A 80 -4.02 -14.28 -18.27
C SER A 80 -5.49 -14.68 -18.52
N GLU A 81 -5.76 -15.98 -18.61
CA GLU A 81 -7.09 -16.56 -18.83
C GLU A 81 -7.22 -17.84 -17.96
N PRO A 82 -8.45 -18.30 -17.65
CA PRO A 82 -8.67 -19.48 -16.81
C PRO A 82 -8.36 -20.80 -17.55
N THR A 83 -7.16 -20.90 -18.05
CA THR A 83 -6.62 -22.08 -18.74
C THR A 83 -5.10 -22.15 -18.65
N GLU A 84 -4.53 -23.34 -18.45
CA GLU A 84 -3.07 -23.56 -18.39
C GLU A 84 -2.35 -23.28 -19.71
N SER A 85 -3.08 -23.24 -20.82
CA SER A 85 -2.52 -22.89 -22.14
C SER A 85 -2.38 -21.39 -22.37
N SER A 86 -2.91 -20.56 -21.48
CA SER A 86 -2.78 -19.09 -21.57
C SER A 86 -1.39 -18.63 -21.11
N SER A 87 -1.10 -17.35 -21.36
CA SER A 87 0.17 -16.76 -20.94
C SER A 87 0.25 -16.67 -19.42
N ALA A 88 1.38 -17.05 -18.84
CA ALA A 88 1.68 -16.78 -17.44
C ALA A 88 1.96 -15.28 -17.25
N ILE A 89 1.46 -14.72 -16.16
CA ILE A 89 1.77 -13.38 -15.69
C ILE A 89 2.80 -13.53 -14.56
N GLU A 90 3.93 -12.84 -14.69
CA GLU A 90 4.95 -12.85 -13.66
C GLU A 90 4.49 -12.04 -12.45
N VAL A 91 4.41 -12.67 -11.28
CA VAL A 91 4.12 -12.04 -10.00
C VAL A 91 5.14 -12.56 -8.98
N ALA A 92 5.80 -11.64 -8.30
CA ALA A 92 6.78 -12.00 -7.28
C ALA A 92 6.11 -12.73 -6.10
N PRO A 93 6.75 -13.75 -5.49
CA PRO A 93 6.18 -14.48 -4.34
C PRO A 93 6.15 -13.62 -3.06
N LYS A 94 6.90 -12.53 -3.06
CA LYS A 94 6.96 -11.56 -1.97
C LYS A 94 7.04 -10.14 -2.53
N THR A 95 6.51 -9.21 -1.77
CA THR A 95 6.69 -7.78 -2.04
C THR A 95 8.13 -7.34 -1.88
N ALA A 96 8.45 -6.12 -2.29
CA ALA A 96 9.81 -5.57 -2.20
C ALA A 96 10.35 -5.50 -0.75
N ILE A 97 9.48 -5.50 0.24
CA ILE A 97 9.83 -5.50 1.68
C ILE A 97 9.79 -6.89 2.31
N GLY A 98 9.46 -7.92 1.54
CA GLY A 98 9.46 -9.31 1.97
C GLY A 98 8.14 -9.83 2.52
N ALA A 99 7.04 -9.06 2.50
CA ALA A 99 5.72 -9.56 2.85
C ALA A 99 5.27 -10.62 1.83
N PRO A 100 4.54 -11.67 2.23
CA PRO A 100 4.03 -12.66 1.30
C PRO A 100 3.02 -12.01 0.35
N THR A 101 3.07 -12.37 -0.93
CA THR A 101 2.10 -11.92 -1.91
C THR A 101 0.73 -12.51 -1.59
N THR A 102 -0.27 -11.65 -1.50
CA THR A 102 -1.69 -11.99 -1.39
C THR A 102 -2.45 -11.28 -2.49
N PHE A 103 -3.62 -11.79 -2.82
CA PHE A 103 -4.48 -11.21 -3.85
C PHE A 103 -5.87 -10.94 -3.27
N ALA A 104 -6.49 -9.84 -3.69
CA ALA A 104 -7.93 -9.69 -3.54
C ALA A 104 -8.63 -10.53 -4.61
N VAL A 105 -9.60 -11.32 -4.21
CA VAL A 105 -10.42 -12.16 -5.11
C VAL A 105 -11.52 -11.30 -5.72
N LEU A 106 -11.74 -11.46 -7.01
CA LEU A 106 -12.85 -10.82 -7.72
C LEU A 106 -14.07 -11.76 -7.75
N GLY A 107 -15.21 -11.23 -7.29
CA GLY A 107 -16.44 -12.01 -7.15
C GLY A 107 -16.48 -12.88 -5.89
N ASP A 108 -17.52 -13.69 -5.79
CA ASP A 108 -17.75 -14.60 -4.68
C ASP A 108 -17.28 -16.02 -5.05
N PRO A 109 -16.13 -16.50 -4.53
CA PRO A 109 -15.62 -17.83 -4.82
C PRO A 109 -16.48 -18.95 -4.22
N THR A 110 -17.51 -18.62 -3.42
CA THR A 110 -18.45 -19.62 -2.86
C THR A 110 -19.64 -19.88 -3.77
N GLN A 111 -19.83 -19.06 -4.81
CA GLN A 111 -20.91 -19.20 -5.78
C GLN A 111 -20.49 -20.10 -6.94
N GLY A 112 -21.15 -21.25 -7.11
CA GLY A 112 -20.96 -22.16 -8.24
C GLY A 112 -20.43 -23.54 -7.86
N VAL A 113 -20.29 -24.46 -8.82
CA VAL A 113 -19.91 -25.86 -8.64
C VAL A 113 -18.56 -26.15 -9.31
N GLY A 114 -17.51 -26.53 -8.55
CA GLY A 114 -16.23 -27.04 -9.08
C GLY A 114 -15.29 -25.96 -9.61
N VAL A 115 -14.99 -24.89 -8.81
CA VAL A 115 -13.99 -23.88 -9.23
C VAL A 115 -12.64 -24.54 -9.47
N GLU A 116 -12.20 -24.50 -10.69
CA GLU A 116 -10.81 -24.77 -11.03
C GLU A 116 -9.97 -23.48 -10.99
N TRP A 117 -10.60 -22.33 -11.23
CA TRP A 117 -9.95 -21.03 -11.40
C TRP A 117 -10.59 -19.93 -10.57
N ILE A 118 -9.76 -19.07 -10.01
CA ILE A 118 -10.16 -17.88 -9.25
C ILE A 118 -9.58 -16.65 -9.92
N GLN A 119 -10.43 -15.66 -10.20
CA GLN A 119 -9.97 -14.38 -10.69
C GLN A 119 -9.50 -13.52 -9.54
N VAL A 120 -8.35 -12.88 -9.71
CA VAL A 120 -7.71 -12.04 -8.70
C VAL A 120 -7.25 -10.71 -9.29
N ALA A 121 -7.26 -9.68 -8.43
CA ALA A 121 -6.60 -8.41 -8.73
C ALA A 121 -5.08 -8.57 -8.55
N LEU A 122 -4.30 -7.94 -9.42
CA LEU A 122 -2.84 -8.02 -9.40
C LEU A 122 -2.22 -6.80 -8.70
N PRO A 123 -1.08 -6.99 -8.00
CA PRO A 123 -0.45 -5.92 -7.24
C PRO A 123 0.38 -4.95 -8.09
N ASP A 124 0.74 -5.33 -9.32
CA ASP A 124 1.67 -4.61 -10.16
C ASP A 124 0.97 -3.77 -11.24
N ARG A 125 1.74 -2.90 -11.90
CA ARG A 125 1.26 -2.11 -13.04
C ARG A 125 0.92 -2.97 -14.26
N PRO A 126 -0.07 -2.52 -15.05
CA PRO A 126 -0.91 -1.34 -14.88
C PRO A 126 -1.94 -1.51 -13.75
N ASN A 127 -2.41 -0.38 -13.17
CA ASN A 127 -3.55 -0.42 -12.24
C ASN A 127 -4.72 -1.18 -12.87
N ASP A 128 -5.59 -1.75 -12.04
CA ASP A 128 -6.75 -2.54 -12.44
C ASP A 128 -6.44 -3.84 -13.20
N SER A 129 -5.17 -4.28 -13.19
CA SER A 129 -4.77 -5.56 -13.77
C SER A 129 -5.39 -6.72 -13.01
N THR A 130 -5.79 -7.73 -13.76
CA THR A 130 -6.37 -8.97 -13.21
C THR A 130 -5.67 -10.19 -13.78
N GLY A 131 -5.80 -11.32 -13.09
CA GLY A 131 -5.28 -12.61 -13.54
C GLY A 131 -6.06 -13.76 -12.92
N TRP A 132 -5.66 -14.97 -13.24
CA TRP A 132 -6.29 -16.19 -12.81
C TRP A 132 -5.31 -17.09 -12.08
N VAL A 133 -5.72 -17.62 -10.95
CA VAL A 133 -4.96 -18.62 -10.20
C VAL A 133 -5.75 -19.93 -10.12
N ARG A 134 -5.05 -21.05 -10.02
CA ARG A 134 -5.69 -22.35 -9.72
C ARG A 134 -6.24 -22.32 -8.30
N ALA A 135 -7.48 -22.74 -8.12
CA ALA A 135 -8.11 -22.77 -6.82
C ALA A 135 -7.34 -23.64 -5.82
N GLU A 136 -6.74 -24.72 -6.29
CA GLU A 136 -5.90 -25.64 -5.48
C GLU A 136 -4.55 -25.06 -5.07
N SER A 137 -4.11 -23.95 -5.70
CA SER A 137 -2.81 -23.30 -5.43
C SER A 137 -2.89 -22.17 -4.41
N VAL A 138 -4.09 -21.87 -3.91
CA VAL A 138 -4.32 -20.76 -2.97
C VAL A 138 -5.18 -21.21 -1.79
N GLU A 139 -4.95 -20.60 -0.65
CA GLU A 139 -5.87 -20.62 0.49
C GLU A 139 -6.79 -19.40 0.40
N ILE A 140 -8.11 -19.62 0.52
CA ILE A 140 -9.10 -18.54 0.51
C ILE A 140 -9.53 -18.22 1.92
N THR A 141 -9.37 -16.96 2.30
CA THR A 141 -9.90 -16.40 3.55
C THR A 141 -10.86 -15.25 3.24
N HIS A 142 -11.56 -14.76 4.25
CA HIS A 142 -12.51 -13.66 4.09
C HIS A 142 -12.36 -12.65 5.22
N THR A 143 -12.50 -11.38 4.88
CA THR A 143 -12.60 -10.26 5.84
C THR A 143 -13.87 -9.45 5.58
N ASP A 144 -14.49 -9.00 6.65
CA ASP A 144 -15.62 -8.06 6.61
C ASP A 144 -15.16 -6.58 6.74
N LEU A 145 -13.83 -6.37 6.85
CA LEU A 145 -13.23 -5.04 6.88
C LEU A 145 -13.05 -4.47 5.48
N ARG A 146 -13.32 -3.18 5.33
CA ARG A 146 -13.07 -2.40 4.13
C ARG A 146 -12.65 -0.98 4.50
N ILE A 147 -11.70 -0.42 3.75
CA ILE A 147 -11.36 1.00 3.80
C ILE A 147 -12.01 1.72 2.63
N THR A 148 -12.61 2.87 2.90
CA THR A 148 -13.03 3.83 1.87
C THR A 148 -12.33 5.16 2.12
N VAL A 149 -11.64 5.70 1.09
CA VAL A 149 -11.04 7.03 1.10
C VAL A 149 -11.87 7.92 0.18
N ASP A 150 -12.51 8.93 0.76
CA ASP A 150 -13.20 9.98 0.01
C ASP A 150 -12.25 11.16 -0.22
N MET A 151 -11.87 11.38 -1.48
CA MET A 151 -10.92 12.43 -1.86
C MET A 151 -11.53 13.83 -1.86
N GLU A 152 -12.85 13.95 -2.01
CA GLU A 152 -13.54 15.24 -1.92
C GLU A 152 -13.67 15.67 -0.47
N ALA A 153 -14.17 14.77 0.38
CA ALA A 153 -14.28 15.00 1.81
C ALA A 153 -12.93 14.99 2.53
N ARG A 154 -11.90 14.38 1.91
CA ARG A 154 -10.58 14.10 2.53
C ARG A 154 -10.74 13.34 3.83
N SER A 155 -11.50 12.27 3.76
CA SER A 155 -11.77 11.38 4.88
C SER A 155 -11.41 9.94 4.54
N LEU A 156 -11.14 9.16 5.58
CA LEU A 156 -10.97 7.73 5.52
C LEU A 156 -11.98 7.11 6.48
N LEU A 157 -12.75 6.17 5.97
CA LEU A 157 -13.71 5.37 6.71
C LEU A 157 -13.28 3.91 6.68
N VAL A 158 -13.24 3.25 7.83
CA VAL A 158 -13.13 1.80 7.94
C VAL A 158 -14.46 1.25 8.40
N GLU A 159 -14.99 0.31 7.66
CA GLU A 159 -16.20 -0.41 8.02
C GLU A 159 -15.88 -1.86 8.33
N ARG A 160 -16.60 -2.43 9.31
CA ARG A 160 -16.70 -3.86 9.55
C ARG A 160 -18.12 -4.31 9.18
N GLY A 161 -18.24 -4.98 8.02
CA GLY A 161 -19.55 -5.18 7.38
C GLY A 161 -20.13 -3.84 6.97
N SER A 162 -21.23 -3.41 7.63
CA SER A 162 -21.85 -2.10 7.42
C SER A 162 -21.69 -1.13 8.60
N GLU A 163 -20.93 -1.52 9.63
CA GLU A 163 -20.68 -0.67 10.80
C GLU A 163 -19.39 0.11 10.65
N PRO A 164 -19.41 1.45 10.78
CA PRO A 164 -18.20 2.25 10.86
C PRO A 164 -17.43 1.94 12.16
N VAL A 165 -16.15 1.58 12.03
CA VAL A 165 -15.27 1.27 13.18
C VAL A 165 -14.12 2.26 13.33
N LEU A 166 -13.81 3.03 12.29
CA LEU A 166 -12.87 4.15 12.33
C LEU A 166 -13.26 5.16 11.25
N GLU A 167 -13.32 6.43 11.61
CA GLU A 167 -13.48 7.53 10.66
C GLU A 167 -12.50 8.64 11.01
N THR A 168 -11.75 9.14 10.04
CA THR A 168 -10.75 10.18 10.26
C THR A 168 -10.55 11.06 9.04
N THR A 169 -9.99 12.26 9.26
CA THR A 169 -9.56 13.18 8.21
C THR A 169 -8.18 12.77 7.70
N VAL A 170 -7.94 12.86 6.38
CA VAL A 170 -6.68 12.48 5.75
C VAL A 170 -6.11 13.61 4.89
N ALA A 171 -4.78 13.61 4.69
CA ALA A 171 -4.18 14.36 3.61
C ALA A 171 -3.99 13.45 2.39
N ILE A 172 -4.19 14.01 1.19
CA ILE A 172 -4.15 13.28 -0.07
C ILE A 172 -3.20 13.92 -1.09
N GLY A 173 -3.09 13.34 -2.26
CA GLY A 173 -2.26 13.83 -3.37
C GLY A 173 -2.64 15.23 -3.83
N THR A 174 -1.62 15.98 -4.29
CA THR A 174 -1.81 17.28 -4.94
C THR A 174 -2.51 17.14 -6.30
N GLU A 175 -2.90 18.24 -6.91
CA GLU A 175 -3.43 18.23 -8.28
C GLU A 175 -2.40 17.72 -9.31
N THR A 176 -1.11 17.93 -9.06
CA THR A 176 -0.03 17.49 -9.95
C THR A 176 0.28 16.00 -9.78
N ASN A 177 0.18 15.50 -8.56
CA ASN A 177 0.40 14.10 -8.21
C ASN A 177 -0.81 13.60 -7.40
N PRO A 178 -1.95 13.37 -8.05
CA PRO A 178 -3.17 12.99 -7.34
C PRO A 178 -3.06 11.58 -6.75
N THR A 179 -3.81 11.34 -5.70
CA THR A 179 -4.14 9.98 -5.28
C THR A 179 -5.02 9.37 -6.37
N PRO A 180 -4.64 8.25 -7.01
CA PRO A 180 -5.46 7.65 -8.05
C PRO A 180 -6.77 7.10 -7.46
N PRO A 181 -7.92 7.34 -8.09
CA PRO A 181 -9.18 6.71 -7.70
C PRO A 181 -9.21 5.25 -8.15
N GLY A 182 -10.04 4.45 -7.52
CA GLY A 182 -10.29 3.08 -7.94
C GLY A 182 -10.49 2.13 -6.77
N ALA A 183 -10.76 0.86 -7.10
CA ALA A 183 -10.85 -0.23 -6.14
C ALA A 183 -9.53 -1.00 -6.14
N THR A 184 -8.94 -1.16 -4.98
CA THR A 184 -7.64 -1.78 -4.76
C THR A 184 -7.64 -2.58 -3.46
N TYR A 185 -6.49 -3.06 -3.03
CA TYR A 185 -6.37 -3.83 -1.81
C TYR A 185 -5.02 -3.61 -1.12
N LEU A 186 -4.94 -4.01 0.15
CA LEU A 186 -3.75 -3.91 0.99
C LEU A 186 -2.74 -5.00 0.63
N THR A 187 -1.54 -4.61 0.24
CA THR A 187 -0.44 -5.55 -0.09
C THR A 187 0.61 -5.68 0.99
N GLU A 188 0.76 -4.66 1.83
CA GLU A 188 1.86 -4.57 2.80
C GLU A 188 1.41 -3.84 4.07
N LEU A 189 1.91 -4.29 5.21
CA LEU A 189 1.88 -3.58 6.48
C LEU A 189 3.31 -3.46 6.99
N ILE A 190 3.79 -2.24 7.15
CA ILE A 190 5.16 -1.91 7.47
C ILE A 190 5.20 -1.15 8.78
N GLU A 191 5.87 -1.69 9.78
CA GLU A 191 6.25 -0.94 10.97
C GLU A 191 7.50 -0.12 10.68
N SER A 192 7.45 1.20 10.94
CA SER A 192 8.56 2.11 10.64
C SER A 192 9.61 2.03 11.74
N ILE A 193 10.89 1.98 11.33
CA ILE A 193 12.02 2.14 12.27
C ILE A 193 12.19 3.60 12.72
N GLU A 194 11.56 4.55 12.04
CA GLU A 194 11.54 5.98 12.35
C GLU A 194 10.09 6.46 12.55
N PRO A 195 9.45 6.13 13.69
CA PRO A 195 8.03 6.43 13.92
C PRO A 195 7.71 7.94 13.92
N GLU A 196 8.69 8.79 14.15
CA GLU A 196 8.59 10.25 14.07
C GLU A 196 9.00 10.79 12.68
N GLY A 197 9.28 9.90 11.73
CA GLY A 197 9.67 10.22 10.36
C GLY A 197 8.49 10.57 9.46
N ALA A 198 8.77 10.77 8.18
CA ALA A 198 7.79 11.21 7.18
C ALA A 198 6.61 10.24 6.98
N TYR A 199 6.80 8.96 7.29
CA TYR A 199 5.79 7.90 7.16
C TYR A 199 5.08 7.56 8.48
N GLY A 200 5.46 8.23 9.60
CA GLY A 200 4.93 7.91 10.91
C GLY A 200 5.30 6.50 11.39
N PRO A 201 4.55 5.93 12.35
CA PRO A 201 4.87 4.63 12.93
C PRO A 201 4.55 3.44 12.00
N TYR A 202 3.58 3.57 11.09
CA TYR A 202 3.17 2.52 10.17
C TYR A 202 2.90 3.06 8.76
N ALA A 203 3.15 2.22 7.77
CA ALA A 203 2.76 2.42 6.38
C ALA A 203 2.09 1.15 5.83
N LEU A 204 1.02 1.33 5.09
CA LEU A 204 0.26 0.30 4.38
C LEU A 204 0.48 0.50 2.87
N GLY A 205 1.04 -0.49 2.20
CA GLY A 205 1.16 -0.50 0.74
C GLY A 205 -0.12 -0.98 0.08
N LEU A 206 -0.51 -0.35 -1.02
CA LEU A 206 -1.69 -0.71 -1.81
C LEU A 206 -1.28 -1.34 -3.14
N ALA A 207 -2.14 -2.20 -3.69
CA ALA A 207 -2.06 -2.67 -5.08
C ALA A 207 -2.47 -1.55 -6.04
N LEU A 208 -1.85 -0.38 -5.88
CA LEU A 208 -2.17 0.83 -6.62
C LEU A 208 -0.90 1.66 -6.82
N HIS A 209 -0.74 2.19 -8.00
CA HIS A 209 0.43 2.98 -8.37
C HIS A 209 0.03 4.36 -8.89
N SER A 210 0.87 5.35 -8.61
CA SER A 210 0.66 6.72 -9.10
C SER A 210 0.61 6.77 -10.63
N ASP A 211 -0.34 7.47 -11.20
CA ASP A 211 -0.44 7.67 -12.65
C ASP A 211 0.61 8.67 -13.18
N THR A 212 1.18 9.48 -12.30
CA THR A 212 2.13 10.56 -12.64
C THR A 212 3.57 10.23 -12.26
N LEU A 213 3.79 9.43 -11.22
CA LEU A 213 5.12 9.07 -10.72
C LEU A 213 5.39 7.58 -11.01
N THR A 214 6.19 7.31 -12.04
CA THR A 214 6.62 5.94 -12.38
C THR A 214 7.71 5.41 -11.46
N GLU A 215 8.38 6.32 -10.74
CA GLU A 215 9.40 6.01 -9.72
C GLU A 215 9.29 7.03 -8.58
N PHE A 216 9.31 6.56 -7.34
CA PHE A 216 9.30 7.40 -6.15
C PHE A 216 10.07 6.71 -5.02
N ALA A 217 11.00 7.43 -4.37
CA ALA A 217 11.84 6.94 -3.26
C ALA A 217 12.55 5.59 -3.56
N GLY A 218 12.86 5.31 -4.83
CA GLY A 218 13.49 4.08 -5.30
C GLY A 218 12.53 2.89 -5.45
N GLY A 219 11.22 3.12 -5.40
CA GLY A 219 10.18 2.14 -5.70
C GLY A 219 9.36 2.54 -6.94
N PRO A 220 8.42 1.68 -7.39
CA PRO A 220 7.68 1.84 -8.64
C PRO A 220 6.55 2.89 -8.56
N GLY A 221 6.59 3.83 -7.62
CA GLY A 221 5.53 4.81 -7.41
C GLY A 221 4.26 4.21 -6.79
N GLN A 222 4.42 3.20 -5.95
CA GLN A 222 3.31 2.58 -5.22
C GLN A 222 2.65 3.59 -4.28
N VAL A 223 1.33 3.57 -4.24
CA VAL A 223 0.53 4.38 -3.32
C VAL A 223 0.38 3.64 -1.99
N GLY A 224 0.42 4.40 -0.90
CA GLY A 224 0.22 3.85 0.44
C GLY A 224 -0.65 4.74 1.32
N ILE A 225 -1.06 4.16 2.44
CA ILE A 225 -1.71 4.85 3.57
C ILE A 225 -0.72 4.83 4.73
N HIS A 226 -0.37 5.98 5.31
CA HIS A 226 0.67 6.03 6.33
C HIS A 226 0.49 7.18 7.32
N GLY A 227 1.19 7.12 8.45
CA GLY A 227 1.28 8.22 9.40
C GLY A 227 2.09 9.41 8.84
N THR A 228 2.40 10.39 9.69
CA THR A 228 3.13 11.58 9.24
C THR A 228 3.86 12.27 10.37
N ASN A 229 4.96 12.94 10.05
CA ASN A 229 5.61 13.92 10.94
C ASN A 229 5.05 15.36 10.74
N ARG A 230 4.03 15.53 9.90
CA ARG A 230 3.40 16.81 9.61
C ARG A 230 1.88 16.73 9.83
N PRO A 231 1.44 16.54 11.09
CA PRO A 231 0.01 16.46 11.43
C PRO A 231 -0.75 17.76 11.12
N ASP A 232 -0.04 18.89 11.03
CA ASP A 232 -0.57 20.20 10.61
C ASP A 232 -1.10 20.24 9.18
N LEU A 233 -0.75 19.25 8.34
CA LEU A 233 -1.17 19.13 6.95
C LEU A 233 -2.31 18.12 6.73
N ILE A 234 -2.80 17.48 7.77
CA ILE A 234 -3.97 16.60 7.66
C ILE A 234 -5.19 17.43 7.23
N GLY A 235 -5.95 16.91 6.28
CA GLY A 235 -7.06 17.62 5.63
C GLY A 235 -6.66 18.38 4.36
N GLU A 236 -5.38 18.36 3.95
CA GLU A 236 -4.89 19.11 2.79
C GLU A 236 -4.54 18.20 1.60
N ARG A 237 -4.38 18.81 0.41
CA ARG A 237 -3.86 18.17 -0.81
C ARG A 237 -2.37 18.46 -0.94
N VAL A 238 -1.52 17.64 -0.31
CA VAL A 238 -0.08 17.96 -0.13
C VAL A 238 0.86 16.77 -0.39
N SER A 239 0.33 15.57 -0.60
CA SER A 239 1.17 14.40 -0.82
C SER A 239 1.52 14.21 -2.30
N SER A 240 2.42 13.26 -2.58
CA SER A 240 2.76 12.80 -3.92
C SER A 240 1.89 11.62 -4.38
N GLY A 241 0.68 11.48 -3.83
CA GLY A 241 -0.29 10.43 -4.15
C GLY A 241 -0.69 9.56 -2.97
N CYS A 242 0.16 9.43 -1.95
CA CYS A 242 -0.18 8.66 -0.74
C CYS A 242 -1.26 9.36 0.11
N VAL A 243 -2.00 8.58 0.87
CA VAL A 243 -2.97 9.03 1.87
C VAL A 243 -2.27 9.12 3.21
N ARG A 244 -2.32 10.29 3.88
CA ARG A 244 -1.67 10.51 5.17
C ARG A 244 -2.69 10.63 6.28
N LEU A 245 -2.46 9.88 7.36
CA LEU A 245 -3.21 9.95 8.61
C LEU A 245 -2.37 10.62 9.70
N SER A 246 -3.02 11.06 10.77
CA SER A 246 -2.29 11.32 12.02
C SER A 246 -1.64 10.03 12.54
N ASN A 247 -0.59 10.16 13.35
CA ASN A 247 0.06 8.97 13.92
C ASN A 247 -0.87 8.19 14.86
N ASP A 248 -1.77 8.87 15.56
CA ASP A 248 -2.77 8.22 16.41
C ASP A 248 -3.79 7.42 15.57
N ASP A 249 -4.23 7.98 14.43
CA ASP A 249 -5.19 7.32 13.54
C ASP A 249 -4.60 6.12 12.82
N ILE A 250 -3.33 6.20 12.36
CA ILE A 250 -2.69 5.03 11.74
C ILE A 250 -2.47 3.89 12.75
N LEU A 251 -2.18 4.21 14.02
CA LEU A 251 -2.11 3.22 15.08
C LEU A 251 -3.49 2.59 15.34
N ALA A 252 -4.55 3.41 15.42
CA ALA A 252 -5.92 2.92 15.58
C ALA A 252 -6.33 2.01 14.39
N LEU A 253 -5.93 2.35 13.17
CA LEU A 253 -6.18 1.52 11.99
C LEU A 253 -5.48 0.16 12.09
N VAL A 254 -4.21 0.13 12.50
CA VAL A 254 -3.44 -1.12 12.67
C VAL A 254 -4.00 -1.98 13.81
N ASP A 255 -4.50 -1.37 14.88
CA ASP A 255 -5.13 -2.09 16.01
C ASP A 255 -6.43 -2.83 15.62
N LEU A 256 -7.05 -2.50 14.47
CA LEU A 256 -8.17 -3.26 13.91
C LEU A 256 -7.77 -4.63 13.35
N GLN A 257 -6.46 -4.94 13.33
CA GLN A 257 -5.90 -6.19 12.79
C GLN A 257 -6.28 -6.44 11.32
N ILE A 258 -6.07 -5.42 10.51
CA ILE A 258 -6.39 -5.44 9.07
C ILE A 258 -5.55 -6.49 8.34
N PRO A 259 -6.16 -7.42 7.58
CA PRO A 259 -5.41 -8.44 6.84
C PRO A 259 -4.87 -7.90 5.51
N LEU A 260 -3.73 -8.45 5.05
CA LEU A 260 -3.30 -8.27 3.65
C LEU A 260 -4.37 -8.85 2.71
N GLY A 261 -4.59 -8.21 1.58
CA GLY A 261 -5.68 -8.55 0.64
C GLY A 261 -7.00 -7.85 0.93
N MET A 262 -7.11 -7.10 2.05
CA MET A 262 -8.32 -6.36 2.42
C MET A 262 -8.65 -5.28 1.36
N PRO A 263 -9.93 -5.15 0.94
CA PRO A 263 -10.37 -4.12 -0.01
C PRO A 263 -10.14 -2.69 0.48
N VAL A 264 -9.69 -1.84 -0.44
CA VAL A 264 -9.55 -0.40 -0.27
C VAL A 264 -10.18 0.29 -1.47
N ILE A 265 -11.10 1.22 -1.22
CA ILE A 265 -11.83 1.97 -2.24
C ILE A 265 -11.44 3.43 -2.13
N ILE A 266 -11.07 4.04 -3.25
CA ILE A 266 -10.70 5.46 -3.34
C ILE A 266 -11.67 6.15 -4.30
N VAL A 267 -12.47 7.06 -3.80
CA VAL A 267 -13.53 7.77 -4.54
C VAL A 267 -13.38 9.29 -4.48
#